data_6fe4f3b9d1c22dbacba45aa546bc35c6
#
_entry.id   6fe4f3b9d1c22dbacba45aa546bc35c6
#
_cell.length_a   1.000
_cell.length_b   1.000
_cell.length_c   1.000
_cell.angle_alpha   90.00
_cell.angle_beta   90.00
_cell.angle_gamma   90.00
#
_symmetry.space_group_name_H-M   'P 1'
#
loop_
_entity.id
_entity.type
_entity.pdbx_description
1 polymer ?
#
loop_
_entity_poly.entity_id
_entity_poly.type
_entity_poly.pdbx_seq_one_letter_code
_entity_poly.pdbx_strand_id
1 'polypeptide(L)'
;CTINEFYVKRDDETDTEVNALADKFIAYYTHHACKRLTLYRDRYGDARRANSKKTYNELFVERLQKFGWEVEQLVHPGIEPPQHEKFLLWTYILAETDPRFPKVRINATRCRYTLISMQNTRVVEDSHGRFAKDKSSERRHSVLPEEATHFGDCVDKRIWTKYYTRLKV
;
A
#
# COMPACT_ATOMS: atom_id res chain seq x y z
N CYS A 1 -12.08 -4.19 -4.75
CA CYS A 1 -11.26 -4.71 -5.85
C CYS A 1 -9.99 -3.87 -6.02
N THR A 2 -8.84 -4.52 -6.25
CA THR A 2 -7.60 -3.86 -6.70
C THR A 2 -7.56 -3.96 -8.21
N ILE A 3 -7.60 -2.82 -8.89
CA ILE A 3 -7.81 -2.76 -10.35
C ILE A 3 -6.54 -2.43 -11.13
N ASN A 4 -5.58 -1.78 -10.47
CA ASN A 4 -4.31 -1.40 -11.08
C ASN A 4 -3.23 -1.17 -10.02
N GLU A 5 -1.97 -1.23 -10.43
CA GLU A 5 -0.80 -0.91 -9.61
C GLU A 5 0.15 0.00 -10.38
N PHE A 6 0.84 0.86 -9.65
CA PHE A 6 1.85 1.75 -10.19
C PHE A 6 3.11 1.67 -9.35
N TYR A 7 4.25 1.70 -10.00
CA TYR A 7 5.54 1.81 -9.34
C TYR A 7 6.53 2.60 -10.21
N VAL A 8 7.56 3.10 -9.58
CA VAL A 8 8.67 3.78 -10.21
C VAL A 8 9.95 3.08 -9.78
N LYS A 9 10.80 2.72 -10.73
CA LYS A 9 12.16 2.29 -10.42
C LYS A 9 13.00 3.53 -10.14
N ARG A 10 13.88 3.42 -9.18
CA ARG A 10 14.85 4.48 -8.89
C ARG A 10 15.69 4.70 -10.13
N ASP A 11 15.63 5.91 -10.64
CA ASP A 11 16.50 6.41 -11.69
C ASP A 11 17.39 7.49 -11.04
N ASP A 12 18.70 7.38 -11.20
CA ASP A 12 19.65 8.28 -10.54
C ASP A 12 19.52 9.73 -11.03
N GLU A 13 18.82 9.96 -12.15
CA GLU A 13 18.63 11.28 -12.77
C GLU A 13 17.35 12.01 -12.31
N THR A 14 16.39 11.34 -11.65
CA THR A 14 15.12 11.99 -11.31
C THR A 14 15.06 12.48 -9.87
N ASP A 15 14.86 13.75 -9.73
CA ASP A 15 14.79 14.47 -8.45
C ASP A 15 13.62 14.01 -7.54
N THR A 16 12.62 13.29 -8.06
CA THR A 16 11.50 12.87 -7.23
C THR A 16 10.76 11.64 -7.77
N GLU A 17 11.15 10.44 -7.29
CA GLU A 17 10.40 9.20 -7.51
C GLU A 17 8.91 9.37 -7.17
N VAL A 18 8.59 10.19 -6.17
CA VAL A 18 7.23 10.49 -5.72
C VAL A 18 6.43 11.25 -6.77
N ASN A 19 7.04 12.27 -7.39
CA ASN A 19 6.40 13.02 -8.48
C ASN A 19 6.21 12.13 -9.71
N ALA A 20 7.21 11.31 -10.04
CA ALA A 20 7.10 10.35 -11.15
C ALA A 20 5.98 9.34 -10.93
N LEU A 21 5.79 8.86 -9.69
CA LEU A 21 4.67 7.98 -9.34
C LEU A 21 3.32 8.70 -9.50
N ALA A 22 3.22 9.93 -9.01
CA ALA A 22 2.01 10.74 -9.18
C ALA A 22 1.71 10.99 -10.67
N ASP A 23 2.73 11.29 -11.48
CA ASP A 23 2.58 11.53 -12.91
C ASP A 23 2.11 10.28 -13.67
N LYS A 24 2.61 9.10 -13.34
CA LYS A 24 2.10 7.83 -13.88
C LYS A 24 0.60 7.64 -13.57
N PHE A 25 0.20 7.91 -12.34
CA PHE A 25 -1.20 7.84 -11.95
C PHE A 25 -2.05 8.87 -12.71
N ILE A 26 -1.62 10.11 -12.78
CA ILE A 26 -2.29 11.21 -13.48
C ILE A 26 -2.46 10.88 -14.96
N ALA A 27 -1.39 10.45 -15.63
CA ALA A 27 -1.41 10.10 -17.05
C ALA A 27 -2.40 8.96 -17.33
N TYR A 28 -2.39 7.91 -16.50
CA TYR A 28 -3.28 6.77 -16.67
C TYR A 28 -4.75 7.15 -16.49
N TYR A 29 -5.06 8.01 -15.52
CA TYR A 29 -6.42 8.43 -15.21
C TYR A 29 -6.79 9.81 -15.79
N THR A 30 -6.07 10.27 -16.82
CA THR A 30 -6.30 11.59 -17.44
C THR A 30 -7.76 11.81 -17.84
N HIS A 31 -8.39 10.81 -18.42
CA HIS A 31 -9.77 10.88 -18.92
C HIS A 31 -10.82 10.38 -17.91
N HIS A 32 -10.42 10.12 -16.65
CA HIS A 32 -11.36 9.70 -15.63
C HIS A 32 -12.30 10.85 -15.26
N ALA A 33 -13.61 10.64 -15.36
CA ALA A 33 -14.60 11.69 -15.14
C ALA A 33 -14.61 12.21 -13.69
N CYS A 34 -14.39 11.32 -12.71
CA CYS A 34 -14.34 11.68 -11.30
C CYS A 34 -12.88 11.86 -10.87
N LYS A 35 -12.46 13.09 -10.61
CA LYS A 35 -11.12 13.44 -10.12
C LYS A 35 -11.04 13.46 -8.60
N ARG A 36 -11.68 12.49 -7.93
CA ARG A 36 -11.68 12.35 -6.47
C ARG A 36 -11.06 11.03 -6.08
N LEU A 37 -10.16 11.03 -5.10
CA LEU A 37 -9.57 9.83 -4.55
C LEU A 37 -9.40 9.89 -3.03
N THR A 38 -9.47 8.73 -2.41
CA THR A 38 -9.10 8.54 -1.01
C THR A 38 -7.73 7.87 -0.95
N LEU A 39 -6.74 8.55 -0.39
CA LEU A 39 -5.37 8.09 -0.22
C LEU A 39 -5.19 7.43 1.16
N TYR A 40 -4.99 6.12 1.18
CA TYR A 40 -4.60 5.38 2.39
C TYR A 40 -3.07 5.43 2.50
N ARG A 41 -2.56 6.33 3.30
CA ARG A 41 -1.13 6.60 3.37
C ARG A 41 -0.45 5.98 4.58
N ASP A 42 0.85 5.77 4.46
CA ASP A 42 1.72 5.36 5.54
C ASP A 42 2.31 6.59 6.26
N ARG A 43 2.57 6.44 7.55
CA ARG A 43 3.29 7.44 8.35
C ARG A 43 4.75 7.58 7.94
N TYR A 44 5.37 6.52 7.41
CA TYR A 44 6.72 6.63 6.87
C TYR A 44 6.82 7.63 5.70
N GLY A 45 5.74 7.83 4.96
CA GLY A 45 5.62 8.89 3.96
C GLY A 45 5.62 10.31 4.54
N ASP A 46 5.50 10.47 5.88
CA ASP A 46 5.69 11.74 6.57
C ASP A 46 7.17 12.06 6.86
N ALA A 47 8.09 11.17 6.49
CA ALA A 47 9.52 11.46 6.51
C ALA A 47 9.85 12.58 5.51
N ARG A 48 10.82 13.42 5.88
CA ARG A 48 11.34 14.50 5.03
C ARG A 48 12.67 14.09 4.43
N ARG A 49 12.93 14.48 3.20
CA ARG A 49 14.28 14.45 2.64
C ARG A 49 15.15 15.50 3.33
N ALA A 50 16.45 15.24 3.45
CA ALA A 50 17.40 16.16 4.07
C ALA A 50 17.32 17.60 3.49
N ASN A 51 17.03 17.73 2.21
CA ASN A 51 16.99 18.98 1.46
C ASN A 51 15.56 19.47 1.12
N SER A 52 14.51 18.87 1.71
CA SER A 52 13.12 19.24 1.44
C SER A 52 12.40 19.72 2.68
N LYS A 53 11.65 20.81 2.58
CA LYS A 53 10.72 21.26 3.62
C LYS A 53 9.46 20.41 3.68
N LYS A 54 9.16 19.63 2.62
CA LYS A 54 7.94 18.84 2.47
C LYS A 54 8.21 17.35 2.66
N THR A 55 7.22 16.65 3.18
CA THR A 55 7.20 15.20 3.29
C THR A 55 6.90 14.54 1.94
N TYR A 56 7.18 13.25 1.80
CA TYR A 56 6.82 12.50 0.60
C TYR A 56 5.31 12.51 0.32
N ASN A 57 4.50 12.40 1.38
CA ASN A 57 3.04 12.45 1.24
C ASN A 57 2.55 13.82 0.76
N GLU A 58 3.11 14.92 1.29
CA GLU A 58 2.79 16.28 0.84
C GLU A 58 3.13 16.48 -0.64
N LEU A 59 4.31 16.04 -1.08
CA LEU A 59 4.72 16.15 -2.49
C LEU A 59 3.77 15.39 -3.41
N PHE A 60 3.39 14.15 -3.03
CA PHE A 60 2.47 13.33 -3.81
C PHE A 60 1.08 13.98 -3.94
N VAL A 61 0.53 14.43 -2.83
CA VAL A 61 -0.79 15.07 -2.79
C VAL A 61 -0.81 16.37 -3.57
N GLU A 62 0.18 17.24 -3.38
CA GLU A 62 0.29 18.50 -4.13
C GLU A 62 0.38 18.26 -5.64
N ARG A 63 1.14 17.24 -6.05
CA ARG A 63 1.25 16.90 -7.47
C ARG A 63 -0.10 16.50 -8.04
N LEU A 64 -0.87 15.67 -7.34
CA LEU A 64 -2.22 15.27 -7.74
C LEU A 64 -3.16 16.48 -7.81
N GLN A 65 -3.16 17.32 -6.77
CA GLN A 65 -4.02 18.51 -6.69
C GLN A 65 -3.73 19.51 -7.82
N LYS A 66 -2.46 19.68 -8.21
CA LYS A 66 -2.06 20.52 -9.34
C LYS A 66 -2.72 20.08 -10.66
N PHE A 67 -3.07 18.80 -10.79
CA PHE A 67 -3.76 18.24 -11.95
C PHE A 67 -5.27 18.02 -11.72
N GLY A 68 -5.83 18.74 -10.76
CA GLY A 68 -7.28 18.80 -10.52
C GLY A 68 -7.86 17.65 -9.72
N TRP A 69 -7.02 16.85 -9.03
CA TRP A 69 -7.49 15.78 -8.16
C TRP A 69 -7.86 16.33 -6.78
N GLU A 70 -9.04 15.98 -6.30
CA GLU A 70 -9.45 16.14 -4.91
C GLU A 70 -8.97 14.92 -4.12
N VAL A 71 -8.11 15.12 -3.12
CA VAL A 71 -7.46 14.04 -2.36
C VAL A 71 -7.88 14.08 -0.90
N GLU A 72 -8.67 13.11 -0.49
CA GLU A 72 -8.92 12.81 0.91
C GLU A 72 -7.82 11.89 1.44
N GLN A 73 -7.17 12.25 2.55
CA GLN A 73 -6.12 11.44 3.15
C GLN A 73 -6.64 10.71 4.38
N LEU A 74 -6.51 9.39 4.37
CA LEU A 74 -6.83 8.54 5.51
C LEU A 74 -5.56 7.89 6.05
N VAL A 75 -5.31 8.14 7.34
CA VAL A 75 -4.21 7.54 8.11
C VAL A 75 -4.83 6.76 9.24
N HIS A 76 -4.35 5.53 9.47
CA HIS A 76 -4.76 4.81 10.65
C HIS A 76 -4.34 5.58 11.92
N PRO A 77 -5.27 5.92 12.81
CA PRO A 77 -4.93 6.59 14.07
C PRO A 77 -4.13 5.64 14.98
N GLY A 78 -3.13 6.18 15.69
CA GLY A 78 -2.33 5.41 16.63
C GLY A 78 -1.03 4.83 16.05
N ILE A 79 -0.44 3.87 16.76
CA ILE A 79 0.80 3.17 16.41
C ILE A 79 0.53 2.23 15.23
N GLU A 80 1.57 1.93 14.43
CA GLU A 80 1.48 0.91 13.38
C GLU A 80 0.90 -0.40 13.95
N PRO A 81 -0.13 -0.96 13.32
CA PRO A 81 -0.83 -2.12 13.86
C PRO A 81 0.07 -3.34 13.98
N PRO A 82 -0.10 -4.16 15.03
CA PRO A 82 0.64 -5.40 15.19
C PRO A 82 0.47 -6.31 13.97
N GLN A 83 1.57 -6.93 13.53
CA GLN A 83 1.54 -7.82 12.37
C GLN A 83 0.58 -9.01 12.57
N HIS A 84 0.49 -9.51 13.79
CA HIS A 84 -0.43 -10.58 14.13
C HIS A 84 -1.90 -10.21 13.90
N GLU A 85 -2.31 -9.01 14.28
CA GLU A 85 -3.68 -8.54 14.04
C GLU A 85 -3.97 -8.36 12.55
N LYS A 86 -3.00 -7.90 11.76
CA LYS A 86 -3.11 -7.86 10.31
C LYS A 86 -3.28 -9.26 9.71
N PHE A 87 -2.51 -10.22 10.21
CA PHE A 87 -2.63 -11.62 9.80
C PHE A 87 -4.03 -12.19 10.09
N LEU A 88 -4.56 -11.97 11.30
CA LEU A 88 -5.91 -12.40 11.66
C LEU A 88 -6.96 -11.75 10.75
N LEU A 89 -6.85 -10.45 10.50
CA LEU A 89 -7.77 -9.76 9.58
C LEU A 89 -7.77 -10.39 8.18
N TRP A 90 -6.61 -10.71 7.64
CA TRP A 90 -6.51 -11.37 6.35
C TRP A 90 -7.08 -12.79 6.38
N THR A 91 -6.91 -13.54 7.46
CA THR A 91 -7.49 -14.88 7.63
C THR A 91 -9.01 -14.82 7.49
N TYR A 92 -9.67 -13.88 8.18
CA TYR A 92 -11.11 -13.68 8.05
C TYR A 92 -11.56 -13.25 6.65
N ILE A 93 -10.82 -12.33 6.05
CA ILE A 93 -11.13 -11.82 4.71
C ILE A 93 -11.01 -12.92 3.65
N LEU A 94 -9.95 -13.72 3.70
CA LEU A 94 -9.68 -14.77 2.70
C LEU A 94 -10.57 -16.00 2.90
N ALA A 95 -11.04 -16.26 4.11
CA ALA A 95 -12.03 -17.33 4.37
C ALA A 95 -13.38 -17.05 3.68
N GLU A 96 -13.72 -15.78 3.44
CA GLU A 96 -14.97 -15.35 2.80
C GLU A 96 -16.27 -15.85 3.46
N THR A 97 -16.19 -16.32 4.70
CA THR A 97 -17.32 -16.91 5.45
C THR A 97 -18.08 -15.89 6.30
N ASP A 98 -17.42 -14.79 6.69
CA ASP A 98 -17.99 -13.77 7.55
C ASP A 98 -18.42 -12.53 6.71
N PRO A 99 -19.74 -12.21 6.64
CA PRO A 99 -20.27 -11.12 5.85
C PRO A 99 -19.83 -9.72 6.33
N ARG A 100 -19.25 -9.62 7.52
CA ARG A 100 -18.68 -8.37 8.04
C ARG A 100 -17.45 -7.94 7.25
N PHE A 101 -16.75 -8.87 6.60
CA PHE A 101 -15.53 -8.59 5.85
C PHE A 101 -15.78 -8.56 4.34
N PRO A 102 -14.98 -7.78 3.60
CA PRO A 102 -15.14 -7.66 2.17
C PRO A 102 -14.57 -8.89 1.46
N LYS A 103 -15.17 -9.23 0.33
CA LYS A 103 -14.51 -10.13 -0.64
C LYS A 103 -13.45 -9.35 -1.39
N VAL A 104 -12.19 -9.72 -1.22
CA VAL A 104 -11.07 -9.08 -1.93
C VAL A 104 -10.90 -9.73 -3.31
N ARG A 105 -10.78 -8.87 -4.32
CA ARG A 105 -10.52 -9.28 -5.70
C ARG A 105 -9.41 -8.42 -6.27
N ILE A 106 -8.47 -9.03 -6.96
CA ILE A 106 -7.29 -8.40 -7.56
C ILE A 106 -7.29 -8.69 -9.05
N ASN A 107 -7.10 -7.66 -9.86
CA ASN A 107 -6.97 -7.81 -11.30
C ASN A 107 -5.62 -8.45 -11.63
N ALA A 108 -5.62 -9.71 -12.02
CA ALA A 108 -4.40 -10.48 -12.26
C ALA A 108 -3.52 -9.91 -13.38
N THR A 109 -4.15 -9.34 -14.40
CA THR A 109 -3.41 -8.77 -15.54
C THR A 109 -2.68 -7.47 -15.20
N ARG A 110 -3.33 -6.61 -14.39
CA ARG A 110 -2.84 -5.25 -14.10
C ARG A 110 -2.18 -5.09 -12.74
N CYS A 111 -2.28 -6.10 -11.88
CA CYS A 111 -1.75 -6.08 -10.51
C CYS A 111 -0.86 -7.30 -10.29
N ARG A 112 0.05 -7.56 -11.24
CA ARG A 112 0.94 -8.72 -11.22
C ARG A 112 1.85 -8.71 -9.99
N TYR A 113 2.48 -7.58 -9.71
CA TYR A 113 3.42 -7.47 -8.58
C TYR A 113 2.70 -7.50 -7.22
N THR A 114 1.48 -6.98 -7.15
CA THR A 114 0.61 -7.18 -5.97
C THR A 114 0.39 -8.66 -5.69
N LEU A 115 0.06 -9.45 -6.71
CA LEU A 115 -0.15 -10.89 -6.56
C LEU A 115 1.14 -11.62 -6.19
N ILE A 116 2.26 -11.34 -6.87
CA ILE A 116 3.58 -11.91 -6.56
C ILE A 116 3.96 -11.60 -5.11
N SER A 117 3.82 -10.33 -4.70
CA SER A 117 4.10 -9.89 -3.34
C SER A 117 3.26 -10.65 -2.31
N MET A 118 1.97 -10.82 -2.54
CA MET A 118 1.09 -11.55 -1.62
C MET A 118 1.39 -13.06 -1.59
N GLN A 119 1.67 -13.68 -2.73
CA GLN A 119 1.96 -15.12 -2.82
C GLN A 119 3.32 -15.47 -2.21
N ASN A 120 4.32 -14.60 -2.39
CA ASN A 120 5.68 -14.83 -1.92
C ASN A 120 5.89 -14.39 -0.47
N THR A 121 4.97 -13.64 0.12
CA THR A 121 5.06 -13.21 1.52
C THR A 121 4.85 -14.41 2.44
N ARG A 122 5.92 -14.88 3.06
CA ARG A 122 5.85 -15.93 4.07
C ARG A 122 5.35 -15.36 5.40
N VAL A 123 4.77 -16.23 6.19
CA VAL A 123 4.38 -15.94 7.56
C VAL A 123 5.33 -16.69 8.50
N VAL A 124 5.83 -15.98 9.49
CA VAL A 124 6.66 -16.55 10.56
C VAL A 124 5.91 -16.43 11.89
N GLU A 125 6.05 -17.43 12.72
CA GLU A 125 5.45 -17.47 14.05
C GLU A 125 6.56 -17.18 15.08
N ASP A 126 6.27 -16.28 16.03
CA ASP A 126 7.17 -16.00 17.15
C ASP A 126 7.00 -17.04 18.29
N SER A 127 7.86 -16.95 19.29
CA SER A 127 7.83 -17.84 20.46
C SER A 127 6.55 -17.73 21.33
N HIS A 128 5.69 -16.75 21.05
CA HIS A 128 4.43 -16.52 21.75
C HIS A 128 3.21 -16.88 20.89
N GLY A 129 3.40 -17.61 19.78
CA GLY A 129 2.32 -17.99 18.87
C GLY A 129 1.75 -16.83 18.05
N ARG A 130 2.49 -15.73 17.91
CA ARG A 130 2.06 -14.57 17.12
C ARG A 130 2.66 -14.62 15.73
N PHE A 131 1.87 -14.28 14.74
CA PHE A 131 2.25 -14.31 13.33
C PHE A 131 2.73 -12.94 12.83
N ALA A 132 3.76 -12.95 11.99
CA ALA A 132 4.27 -11.78 11.32
C ALA A 132 4.67 -12.11 9.88
N LYS A 133 4.70 -11.10 9.00
CA LYS A 133 5.26 -11.24 7.66
C LYS A 133 6.77 -11.40 7.73
N ASP A 134 7.29 -12.39 7.01
CA ASP A 134 8.73 -12.47 6.75
C ASP A 134 9.12 -11.42 5.70
N LYS A 135 9.79 -10.39 6.16
CA LYS A 135 10.32 -9.29 5.31
C LYS A 135 11.76 -9.53 4.84
N SER A 136 12.29 -10.74 5.01
CA SER A 136 13.65 -11.06 4.59
C SER A 136 13.89 -10.86 3.08
N SER A 137 12.84 -11.02 2.26
CA SER A 137 12.90 -10.77 0.81
C SER A 137 13.27 -9.33 0.45
N GLU A 138 12.89 -8.35 1.26
CA GLU A 138 13.21 -6.93 1.03
C GLU A 138 14.72 -6.64 1.12
N ARG A 139 15.49 -7.53 1.73
CA ARG A 139 16.96 -7.40 1.93
C ARG A 139 17.76 -8.28 0.98
N ARG A 140 17.11 -9.11 0.17
CA ARG A 140 17.79 -10.05 -0.74
C ARG A 140 18.04 -9.37 -2.08
N HIS A 141 19.29 -9.23 -2.47
CA HIS A 141 19.68 -8.70 -3.79
C HIS A 141 19.17 -9.54 -4.97
N SER A 142 18.79 -10.81 -4.73
CA SER A 142 18.24 -11.71 -5.75
C SER A 142 16.74 -11.53 -6.00
N VAL A 143 16.06 -10.73 -5.17
CA VAL A 143 14.63 -10.44 -5.31
C VAL A 143 14.50 -9.00 -5.82
N LEU A 144 13.77 -8.82 -6.91
CA LEU A 144 13.50 -7.49 -7.43
C LEU A 144 12.63 -6.71 -6.42
N PRO A 145 12.86 -5.40 -6.20
CA PRO A 145 12.06 -4.60 -5.26
C PRO A 145 10.56 -4.69 -5.52
N GLU A 146 10.15 -4.75 -6.77
CA GLU A 146 8.75 -4.91 -7.17
C GLU A 146 8.15 -6.29 -6.85
N GLU A 147 8.97 -7.30 -6.60
CA GLU A 147 8.56 -8.67 -6.24
C GLU A 147 8.63 -8.92 -4.73
N ALA A 148 9.13 -7.96 -3.97
CA ALA A 148 9.18 -8.03 -2.51
C ALA A 148 7.81 -7.74 -1.87
N THR A 149 7.75 -7.50 -0.56
CA THR A 149 6.47 -7.38 0.18
C THR A 149 5.75 -6.03 -0.01
N HIS A 150 6.34 -5.07 -0.69
CA HIS A 150 5.88 -3.67 -0.76
C HIS A 150 4.46 -3.51 -1.29
N PHE A 151 4.11 -4.20 -2.37
CA PHE A 151 2.75 -4.11 -2.94
C PHE A 151 1.69 -4.75 -2.02
N GLY A 152 2.04 -5.84 -1.35
CA GLY A 152 1.21 -6.45 -0.31
C GLY A 152 0.98 -5.49 0.85
N ASP A 153 2.01 -4.76 1.28
CA ASP A 153 1.90 -3.76 2.35
C ASP A 153 0.97 -2.58 1.96
N CYS A 154 0.95 -2.17 0.69
CA CYS A 154 0.00 -1.16 0.22
C CYS A 154 -1.46 -1.64 0.35
N VAL A 155 -1.74 -2.88 -0.03
CA VAL A 155 -3.08 -3.47 0.13
C VAL A 155 -3.44 -3.62 1.62
N ASP A 156 -2.50 -4.08 2.45
CA ASP A 156 -2.69 -4.18 3.90
C ASP A 156 -3.08 -2.85 4.52
N LYS A 157 -2.42 -1.77 4.13
CA LYS A 157 -2.69 -0.43 4.67
C LYS A 157 -4.15 -0.04 4.46
N ARG A 158 -4.66 -0.23 3.25
CA ARG A 158 -6.06 0.04 2.93
C ARG A 158 -7.02 -0.88 3.71
N ILE A 159 -6.75 -2.17 3.70
CA ILE A 159 -7.61 -3.18 4.34
C ILE A 159 -7.66 -2.93 5.85
N TRP A 160 -6.51 -2.72 6.46
CA TRP A 160 -6.43 -2.44 7.89
C TRP A 160 -7.19 -1.16 8.25
N THR A 161 -6.86 -0.03 7.62
CA THR A 161 -7.48 1.26 7.94
C THR A 161 -9.01 1.21 7.85
N LYS A 162 -9.55 0.40 6.95
CA LYS A 162 -11.00 0.33 6.71
C LYS A 162 -11.73 -0.71 7.56
N TYR A 163 -11.08 -1.80 7.95
CA TYR A 163 -11.78 -2.96 8.50
C TYR A 163 -11.29 -3.44 9.87
N TYR A 164 -10.21 -2.88 10.43
CA TYR A 164 -9.65 -3.35 11.71
C TYR A 164 -10.64 -3.30 12.87
N THR A 165 -11.56 -2.34 12.89
CA THR A 165 -12.58 -2.23 13.92
C THR A 165 -13.53 -3.42 13.96
N ARG A 166 -13.65 -4.15 12.85
CA ARG A 166 -14.51 -5.34 12.74
C ARG A 166 -13.90 -6.61 13.34
N LEU A 167 -12.60 -6.57 13.68
CA LEU A 167 -11.95 -7.63 14.46
C LEU A 167 -12.35 -7.59 15.95
N LYS A 168 -12.71 -6.39 16.44
CA LYS A 168 -13.11 -6.21 17.83
C LYS A 168 -14.60 -6.54 17.94
N VAL A 169 -14.90 -7.72 18.43
CA VAL A 169 -16.24 -8.14 18.88
C VAL A 169 -16.19 -8.40 20.35
#